data_c115552b76afdf1f9e524d096dbdd076
#
_entry.id   c115552b76afdf1f9e524d096dbdd076
#
_cell.length_a   1.000
_cell.length_b   1.000
_cell.length_c   1.000
_cell.angle_alpha   90.00
_cell.angle_beta   90.00
_cell.angle_gamma   90.00
#
_symmetry.space_group_name_H-M   'P 1'
#
loop_
_entity.id
_entity.type
_entity.pdbx_description
1 polymer ?
#
loop_
_entity_poly.entity_id
_entity_poly.type
_entity_poly.pdbx_seq_one_letter_code
_entity_poly.pdbx_strand_id
1 'polypeptide(L)'
;MGSDVAMRVVVVGLGVQGNKRRAVAGKEVVATVDPAQPQADYKSLADVPLGAYDAALVCTPDDTKIELLTHLLSNGKHLLVEKPLFAPDNSMLEALAKIARSKGAVCYTAYNHRFEPHFVRMKQLVASGQLGKIYRVRMFYGNGTARLVRNSAWRDQGAGVLPDLGSHLLDTAKFWFGELGNDFHVVSANCFENRAPDHVVIASKTTVPKLELEMTLLSWRNHFTCDVFAERGSAHIRSLCKWGPTTFCHRTRVLPSGRPSEESVTLVQEDPTWALEYAHFRN
;
A
#
# COMPACT_ATOMS: atom_id res chain seq x y z
N MET A 1 -26.26 -9.68 -20.95
CA MET A 1 -26.53 -9.28 -19.56
C MET A 1 -25.98 -10.39 -18.67
N GLY A 2 -24.70 -10.31 -18.29
CA GLY A 2 -24.14 -11.22 -17.30
C GLY A 2 -24.75 -10.87 -15.95
N SER A 3 -25.34 -11.86 -15.27
CA SER A 3 -25.74 -11.71 -13.88
C SER A 3 -24.50 -11.30 -13.08
N ASP A 4 -24.51 -10.12 -12.52
CA ASP A 4 -23.49 -9.64 -11.59
C ASP A 4 -23.66 -10.49 -10.30
N VAL A 5 -23.07 -11.69 -10.31
CA VAL A 5 -23.10 -12.57 -9.15
C VAL A 5 -22.21 -11.89 -8.10
N ALA A 6 -22.83 -11.38 -7.05
CA ALA A 6 -22.10 -10.73 -5.96
C ALA A 6 -21.04 -11.70 -5.40
N MET A 7 -19.79 -11.25 -5.34
CA MET A 7 -18.68 -12.03 -4.77
C MET A 7 -18.95 -12.26 -3.28
N ARG A 8 -18.91 -13.51 -2.83
CA ARG A 8 -19.04 -13.85 -1.40
C ARG A 8 -17.67 -13.82 -0.76
N VAL A 9 -17.49 -12.98 0.25
CA VAL A 9 -16.18 -12.81 0.89
C VAL A 9 -16.20 -13.18 2.36
N VAL A 10 -15.11 -13.77 2.85
CA VAL A 10 -14.83 -13.94 4.27
C VAL A 10 -13.77 -12.92 4.71
N VAL A 11 -13.98 -12.28 5.86
CA VAL A 11 -12.99 -11.37 6.47
C VAL A 11 -12.24 -12.14 7.54
N VAL A 12 -10.92 -12.26 7.40
CA VAL A 12 -10.05 -12.98 8.33
C VAL A 12 -9.17 -12.00 9.09
N GLY A 13 -9.39 -11.91 10.40
CA GLY A 13 -8.81 -10.88 11.29
C GLY A 13 -9.71 -9.65 11.41
N LEU A 14 -10.26 -9.40 12.60
CA LEU A 14 -11.16 -8.28 12.90
C LEU A 14 -10.48 -7.17 13.71
N GLY A 15 -9.20 -6.92 13.46
CA GLY A 15 -8.49 -5.74 13.91
C GLY A 15 -8.99 -4.46 13.21
N VAL A 16 -8.23 -3.37 13.36
CA VAL A 16 -8.58 -2.06 12.74
C VAL A 16 -8.80 -2.20 11.23
N GLN A 17 -7.89 -2.90 10.53
CA GLN A 17 -7.99 -3.03 9.06
C GLN A 17 -9.13 -3.98 8.66
N GLY A 18 -9.31 -5.10 9.36
CA GLY A 18 -10.38 -6.03 9.06
C GLY A 18 -11.77 -5.42 9.21
N ASN A 19 -11.98 -4.60 10.23
CA ASN A 19 -13.25 -3.87 10.40
C ASN A 19 -13.49 -2.86 9.26
N LYS A 20 -12.45 -2.18 8.78
CA LYS A 20 -12.55 -1.32 7.59
C LYS A 20 -12.89 -2.12 6.34
N ARG A 21 -12.21 -3.24 6.10
CA ARG A 21 -12.50 -4.14 4.96
C ARG A 21 -13.93 -4.67 5.00
N ARG A 22 -14.38 -5.09 6.19
CA ARG A 22 -15.76 -5.53 6.42
C ARG A 22 -16.76 -4.44 6.04
N ALA A 23 -16.53 -3.20 6.47
CA ALA A 23 -17.40 -2.07 6.15
C ALA A 23 -17.44 -1.77 4.65
N VAL A 24 -16.29 -1.83 3.96
CA VAL A 24 -16.20 -1.58 2.51
C VAL A 24 -16.86 -2.69 1.71
N ALA A 25 -16.66 -3.96 2.05
CA ALA A 25 -17.25 -5.10 1.36
C ALA A 25 -18.77 -5.24 1.61
N GLY A 26 -19.25 -4.75 2.76
CA GLY A 26 -20.67 -4.62 3.06
C GLY A 26 -21.44 -5.95 2.94
N LYS A 27 -22.41 -5.99 2.04
CA LYS A 27 -23.31 -7.14 1.82
C LYS A 27 -22.60 -8.41 1.30
N GLU A 28 -21.42 -8.26 0.74
CA GLU A 28 -20.65 -9.39 0.20
C GLU A 28 -19.97 -10.20 1.28
N VAL A 29 -19.87 -9.67 2.52
CA VAL A 29 -19.32 -10.40 3.66
C VAL A 29 -20.31 -11.46 4.13
N VAL A 30 -19.95 -12.72 3.91
CA VAL A 30 -20.77 -13.88 4.32
C VAL A 30 -20.31 -14.48 5.65
N ALA A 31 -19.07 -14.22 6.07
CA ALA A 31 -18.54 -14.66 7.36
C ALA A 31 -17.36 -13.82 7.80
N THR A 32 -17.13 -13.81 9.10
CA THR A 32 -15.98 -13.19 9.76
C THR A 32 -15.24 -14.22 10.61
N VAL A 33 -13.91 -14.16 10.61
CA VAL A 33 -13.05 -15.10 11.35
C VAL A 33 -12.04 -14.34 12.19
N ASP A 34 -12.05 -14.58 13.49
CA ASP A 34 -11.02 -14.04 14.41
C ASP A 34 -11.01 -14.86 15.72
N PRO A 35 -9.88 -15.44 16.13
CA PRO A 35 -9.82 -16.25 17.35
C PRO A 35 -10.04 -15.43 18.63
N ALA A 36 -9.68 -14.13 18.62
CA ALA A 36 -9.71 -13.28 19.80
C ALA A 36 -10.98 -12.44 19.91
N GLN A 37 -11.65 -12.13 18.80
CA GLN A 37 -12.81 -11.22 18.79
C GLN A 37 -14.11 -11.99 19.07
N PRO A 38 -14.85 -11.70 20.17
CA PRO A 38 -16.07 -12.42 20.50
C PRO A 38 -17.17 -12.34 19.41
N GLN A 39 -17.22 -11.23 18.70
CA GLN A 39 -18.21 -10.95 17.65
C GLN A 39 -17.91 -11.62 16.30
N ALA A 40 -16.81 -12.35 16.15
CA ALA A 40 -16.53 -13.11 14.95
C ALA A 40 -17.46 -14.32 14.84
N ASP A 41 -17.95 -14.58 13.63
CA ASP A 41 -18.83 -15.73 13.35
C ASP A 41 -18.10 -17.07 13.59
N TYR A 42 -16.80 -17.10 13.29
CA TYR A 42 -15.94 -18.28 13.46
C TYR A 42 -14.64 -17.92 14.17
N LYS A 43 -14.09 -18.88 14.91
CA LYS A 43 -12.80 -18.73 15.59
C LYS A 43 -11.62 -19.21 14.74
N SER A 44 -11.87 -20.07 13.78
CA SER A 44 -10.89 -20.61 12.83
C SER A 44 -11.44 -20.57 11.42
N LEU A 45 -10.58 -20.29 10.44
CA LEU A 45 -10.95 -20.37 9.02
C LEU A 45 -11.32 -21.81 8.60
N ALA A 46 -10.75 -22.82 9.26
CA ALA A 46 -11.06 -24.22 9.00
C ALA A 46 -12.53 -24.57 9.29
N ASP A 47 -13.20 -23.79 10.13
CA ASP A 47 -14.61 -23.99 10.48
C ASP A 47 -15.57 -23.39 9.42
N VAL A 48 -15.06 -22.54 8.52
CA VAL A 48 -15.87 -21.92 7.46
C VAL A 48 -15.94 -22.87 6.26
N PRO A 49 -17.14 -23.32 5.86
CA PRO A 49 -17.27 -24.20 4.70
C PRO A 49 -16.68 -23.58 3.44
N LEU A 50 -15.79 -24.28 2.75
CA LEU A 50 -15.14 -23.78 1.53
C LEU A 50 -16.12 -23.36 0.43
N GLY A 51 -17.29 -23.98 0.35
CA GLY A 51 -18.35 -23.61 -0.60
C GLY A 51 -19.12 -22.34 -0.24
N ALA A 52 -18.91 -21.78 0.96
CA ALA A 52 -19.66 -20.62 1.44
C ALA A 52 -19.12 -19.28 0.86
N TYR A 53 -17.86 -19.22 0.42
CA TYR A 53 -17.21 -17.99 -0.04
C TYR A 53 -16.35 -18.21 -1.27
N ASP A 54 -16.10 -17.14 -2.01
CA ASP A 54 -15.32 -17.09 -3.24
C ASP A 54 -13.95 -16.44 -3.02
N ALA A 55 -13.88 -15.50 -2.09
CA ALA A 55 -12.68 -14.74 -1.77
C ALA A 55 -12.49 -14.50 -0.26
N ALA A 56 -11.26 -14.19 0.14
CA ALA A 56 -10.92 -13.82 1.51
C ALA A 56 -10.21 -12.47 1.58
N LEU A 57 -10.64 -11.62 2.53
CA LEU A 57 -9.99 -10.37 2.89
C LEU A 57 -9.11 -10.65 4.11
N VAL A 58 -7.79 -10.84 3.88
CA VAL A 58 -6.85 -11.33 4.89
C VAL A 58 -6.20 -10.16 5.61
N CYS A 59 -6.56 -9.97 6.88
CA CYS A 59 -6.13 -8.87 7.74
C CYS A 59 -5.41 -9.36 9.01
N THR A 60 -4.72 -10.49 8.91
CA THR A 60 -3.99 -11.13 10.01
C THR A 60 -2.56 -10.57 10.15
N PRO A 61 -1.89 -10.80 11.30
CA PRO A 61 -0.45 -10.57 11.46
C PRO A 61 0.40 -11.33 10.44
N ASP A 62 1.65 -10.88 10.23
CA ASP A 62 2.51 -11.38 9.15
C ASP A 62 2.95 -12.83 9.33
N ASP A 63 3.15 -13.26 10.58
CA ASP A 63 3.60 -14.60 10.95
C ASP A 63 2.64 -15.73 10.53
N THR A 64 1.36 -15.42 10.45
CA THR A 64 0.31 -16.39 10.06
C THR A 64 -0.05 -16.35 8.58
N LYS A 65 0.40 -15.32 7.85
CA LYS A 65 -0.07 -15.07 6.48
C LYS A 65 0.27 -16.19 5.51
N ILE A 66 1.51 -16.64 5.45
CA ILE A 66 1.98 -17.55 4.38
C ILE A 66 1.20 -18.88 4.39
N GLU A 67 1.01 -19.48 5.57
CA GLU A 67 0.24 -20.71 5.71
C GLU A 67 -1.22 -20.52 5.30
N LEU A 68 -1.84 -19.44 5.80
CA LEU A 68 -3.23 -19.09 5.51
C LEU A 68 -3.45 -18.84 4.01
N LEU A 69 -2.55 -18.08 3.36
CA LEU A 69 -2.64 -17.80 1.92
C LEU A 69 -2.44 -19.07 1.09
N THR A 70 -1.52 -19.95 1.50
CA THR A 70 -1.28 -21.25 0.85
C THR A 70 -2.54 -22.10 0.89
N HIS A 71 -3.19 -22.20 2.06
CA HIS A 71 -4.44 -22.95 2.22
C HIS A 71 -5.55 -22.39 1.31
N LEU A 72 -5.79 -21.09 1.36
CA LEU A 72 -6.84 -20.44 0.58
C LEU A 72 -6.62 -20.56 -0.93
N LEU A 73 -5.42 -20.25 -1.41
CA LEU A 73 -5.07 -20.35 -2.84
C LEU A 73 -5.16 -21.79 -3.34
N SER A 74 -4.71 -22.78 -2.55
CA SER A 74 -4.82 -24.21 -2.90
C SER A 74 -6.26 -24.66 -3.11
N ASN A 75 -7.21 -23.99 -2.43
CA ASN A 75 -8.64 -24.20 -2.59
C ASN A 75 -9.31 -23.26 -3.62
N GLY A 76 -8.50 -22.57 -4.44
CA GLY A 76 -8.99 -21.70 -5.53
C GLY A 76 -9.67 -20.42 -5.07
N LYS A 77 -9.39 -19.95 -3.83
CA LYS A 77 -9.98 -18.71 -3.32
C LYS A 77 -9.18 -17.49 -3.75
N HIS A 78 -9.86 -16.41 -4.19
CA HIS A 78 -9.26 -15.12 -4.45
C HIS A 78 -8.91 -14.43 -3.14
N LEU A 79 -7.79 -13.69 -3.12
CA LEU A 79 -7.27 -13.08 -1.89
C LEU A 79 -7.00 -11.60 -2.08
N LEU A 80 -7.54 -10.77 -1.17
CA LEU A 80 -7.06 -9.43 -0.90
C LEU A 80 -6.35 -9.46 0.45
N VAL A 81 -5.03 -9.23 0.45
CA VAL A 81 -4.15 -9.41 1.60
C VAL A 81 -3.65 -8.06 2.09
N GLU A 82 -3.78 -7.76 3.38
CA GLU A 82 -3.22 -6.53 3.95
C GLU A 82 -1.70 -6.48 3.82
N LYS A 83 -1.23 -5.30 3.46
CA LYS A 83 0.20 -4.97 3.35
C LYS A 83 0.89 -4.94 4.74
N PRO A 84 2.19 -5.12 4.79
CA PRO A 84 3.05 -5.68 3.73
C PRO A 84 2.86 -7.19 3.62
N LEU A 85 3.11 -7.74 2.44
CA LEU A 85 3.20 -9.18 2.29
C LEU A 85 4.67 -9.57 2.40
N PHE A 86 5.04 -10.12 3.54
CA PHE A 86 6.37 -10.62 3.83
C PHE A 86 6.42 -12.14 3.85
N ALA A 87 7.55 -12.67 3.40
CA ALA A 87 7.94 -14.04 3.64
C ALA A 87 9.42 -14.06 4.07
N PRO A 88 9.83 -15.01 4.92
CA PRO A 88 11.25 -15.19 5.30
C PRO A 88 12.15 -15.47 4.09
N ASP A 89 11.59 -16.09 3.04
CA ASP A 89 12.27 -16.42 1.79
C ASP A 89 11.38 -16.07 0.59
N ASN A 90 11.96 -15.49 -0.44
CA ASN A 90 11.29 -15.15 -1.70
C ASN A 90 10.69 -16.39 -2.39
N SER A 91 11.29 -17.58 -2.23
CA SER A 91 10.74 -18.83 -2.76
C SER A 91 9.32 -19.13 -2.28
N MET A 92 8.97 -18.69 -1.08
CA MET A 92 7.61 -18.82 -0.54
C MET A 92 6.61 -17.94 -1.30
N LEU A 93 7.00 -16.71 -1.66
CA LEU A 93 6.16 -15.81 -2.47
C LEU A 93 6.01 -16.34 -3.90
N GLU A 94 7.07 -16.91 -4.46
CA GLU A 94 7.04 -17.56 -5.78
C GLU A 94 6.12 -18.78 -5.77
N ALA A 95 6.15 -19.58 -4.69
CA ALA A 95 5.25 -20.72 -4.50
C ALA A 95 3.79 -20.27 -4.42
N LEU A 96 3.47 -19.23 -3.67
CA LEU A 96 2.12 -18.64 -3.63
C LEU A 96 1.67 -18.17 -5.02
N ALA A 97 2.53 -17.48 -5.75
CA ALA A 97 2.24 -17.03 -7.11
C ALA A 97 2.00 -18.20 -8.08
N LYS A 98 2.75 -19.30 -7.92
CA LYS A 98 2.56 -20.54 -8.72
C LYS A 98 1.21 -21.19 -8.41
N ILE A 99 0.84 -21.31 -7.13
CA ILE A 99 -0.45 -21.86 -6.71
C ILE A 99 -1.58 -20.99 -7.25
N ALA A 100 -1.51 -19.67 -7.08
CA ALA A 100 -2.53 -18.73 -7.58
C ALA A 100 -2.76 -18.92 -9.09
N ARG A 101 -1.68 -18.93 -9.89
CA ARG A 101 -1.77 -19.17 -11.34
C ARG A 101 -2.39 -20.53 -11.68
N SER A 102 -1.98 -21.60 -10.99
CA SER A 102 -2.47 -22.95 -11.26
C SER A 102 -3.95 -23.13 -10.95
N LYS A 103 -4.48 -22.34 -10.04
CA LYS A 103 -5.88 -22.36 -9.59
C LYS A 103 -6.74 -21.28 -10.24
N GLY A 104 -6.17 -20.42 -11.10
CA GLY A 104 -6.87 -19.26 -11.65
C GLY A 104 -7.32 -18.27 -10.57
N ALA A 105 -6.63 -18.24 -9.42
CA ALA A 105 -6.95 -17.38 -8.30
C ALA A 105 -6.10 -16.11 -8.31
N VAL A 106 -6.66 -15.00 -7.82
CA VAL A 106 -5.96 -13.74 -7.62
C VAL A 106 -5.41 -13.69 -6.19
N CYS A 107 -4.15 -13.28 -6.04
CA CYS A 107 -3.57 -12.90 -4.75
C CYS A 107 -3.12 -11.43 -4.85
N TYR A 108 -3.95 -10.52 -4.35
CA TYR A 108 -3.76 -9.08 -4.43
C TYR A 108 -3.29 -8.52 -3.09
N THR A 109 -2.11 -7.90 -3.08
CA THR A 109 -1.62 -7.18 -1.89
C THR A 109 -2.18 -5.76 -1.86
N ALA A 110 -2.79 -5.40 -0.76
CA ALA A 110 -3.56 -4.17 -0.60
C ALA A 110 -2.65 -2.94 -0.43
N TYR A 111 -2.47 -2.19 -1.51
CA TYR A 111 -1.81 -0.89 -1.53
C TYR A 111 -2.79 0.19 -1.99
N ASN A 112 -3.68 0.59 -1.12
CA ASN A 112 -4.76 1.54 -1.40
C ASN A 112 -4.27 2.92 -1.90
N HIS A 113 -3.03 3.32 -1.60
CA HIS A 113 -2.45 4.57 -2.12
C HIS A 113 -2.41 4.64 -3.65
N ARG A 114 -2.40 3.51 -4.36
CA ARG A 114 -2.52 3.49 -5.83
C ARG A 114 -3.80 4.15 -6.34
N PHE A 115 -4.82 4.26 -5.48
CA PHE A 115 -6.13 4.85 -5.78
C PHE A 115 -6.29 6.28 -5.25
N GLU A 116 -5.23 6.88 -4.67
CA GLU A 116 -5.21 8.30 -4.37
C GLU A 116 -5.36 9.12 -5.68
N PRO A 117 -6.29 10.07 -5.76
CA PRO A 117 -6.57 10.79 -7.00
C PRO A 117 -5.33 11.44 -7.61
N HIS A 118 -4.48 12.06 -6.78
CA HIS A 118 -3.25 12.68 -7.25
C HIS A 118 -2.13 11.68 -7.56
N PHE A 119 -2.17 10.46 -7.03
CA PHE A 119 -1.25 9.39 -7.43
C PHE A 119 -1.62 8.86 -8.82
N VAL A 120 -2.91 8.71 -9.10
CA VAL A 120 -3.39 8.36 -10.44
C VAL A 120 -3.01 9.45 -11.44
N ARG A 121 -3.19 10.74 -11.08
CA ARG A 121 -2.78 11.86 -11.91
C ARG A 121 -1.27 11.89 -12.17
N MET A 122 -0.45 11.62 -11.14
CA MET A 122 1.01 11.52 -11.32
C MET A 122 1.37 10.40 -12.27
N LYS A 123 0.75 9.22 -12.14
CA LYS A 123 0.96 8.10 -13.06
C LYS A 123 0.65 8.47 -14.51
N GLN A 124 -0.47 9.15 -14.74
CA GLN A 124 -0.86 9.62 -16.07
C GLN A 124 0.14 10.62 -16.63
N LEU A 125 0.60 11.58 -15.82
CA LEU A 125 1.60 12.55 -16.22
C LEU A 125 2.95 11.89 -16.58
N VAL A 126 3.41 10.92 -15.78
CA VAL A 126 4.61 10.14 -16.06
C VAL A 126 4.46 9.35 -17.35
N ALA A 127 3.34 8.64 -17.51
CA ALA A 127 3.06 7.82 -18.69
C ALA A 127 2.90 8.64 -19.97
N SER A 128 2.43 9.89 -19.89
CA SER A 128 2.29 10.79 -21.05
C SER A 128 3.63 11.22 -21.65
N GLY A 129 4.73 11.09 -20.94
CA GLY A 129 6.04 11.57 -21.34
C GLY A 129 6.20 13.11 -21.33
N GLN A 130 5.20 13.87 -20.89
CA GLN A 130 5.27 15.35 -20.86
C GLN A 130 6.44 15.86 -20.02
N LEU A 131 6.80 15.16 -18.94
CA LEU A 131 7.94 15.52 -18.09
C LEU A 131 9.31 15.29 -18.76
N GLY A 132 9.38 14.49 -19.84
CA GLY A 132 10.63 14.05 -20.41
C GLY A 132 11.36 13.08 -19.47
N LYS A 133 12.70 13.07 -19.49
CA LYS A 133 13.50 12.22 -18.61
C LYS A 133 13.34 12.63 -17.16
N ILE A 134 12.85 11.72 -16.32
CA ILE A 134 12.74 11.95 -14.88
C ILE A 134 14.12 11.72 -14.26
N TYR A 135 14.61 12.71 -13.52
CA TYR A 135 15.93 12.68 -12.91
C TYR A 135 15.90 12.14 -11.49
N ARG A 136 15.01 12.70 -10.66
CA ARG A 136 14.95 12.43 -9.23
C ARG A 136 13.54 12.50 -8.71
N VAL A 137 13.25 11.66 -7.74
CA VAL A 137 12.00 11.64 -6.97
C VAL A 137 12.34 11.61 -5.48
N ARG A 138 11.70 12.48 -4.72
CA ARG A 138 11.74 12.46 -3.26
C ARG A 138 10.34 12.23 -2.74
N MET A 139 10.19 11.29 -1.83
CA MET A 139 8.93 11.06 -1.13
C MET A 139 9.16 11.03 0.37
N PHE A 140 8.29 11.71 1.08
CA PHE A 140 8.20 11.67 2.54
C PHE A 140 6.85 11.12 2.95
N TYR A 141 6.85 10.19 3.89
CA TYR A 141 5.64 9.70 4.54
C TYR A 141 5.83 9.60 6.05
N GLY A 142 5.06 10.39 6.79
CA GLY A 142 5.15 10.44 8.24
C GLY A 142 3.79 10.37 8.93
N ASN A 143 3.80 9.85 10.14
CA ASN A 143 2.67 9.91 11.06
C ASN A 143 3.15 10.09 12.52
N GLY A 144 2.23 10.21 13.47
CA GLY A 144 2.55 10.42 14.88
C GLY A 144 2.30 9.18 15.74
N THR A 145 2.60 7.97 15.26
CA THR A 145 2.24 6.73 15.94
C THR A 145 3.38 6.07 16.73
N ALA A 146 4.51 6.76 16.93
CA ALA A 146 5.69 6.19 17.60
C ALA A 146 5.34 5.50 18.93
N ARG A 147 4.60 6.16 19.82
CA ARG A 147 4.21 5.57 21.12
C ARG A 147 3.26 4.38 21.00
N LEU A 148 2.35 4.39 20.02
CA LEU A 148 1.46 3.25 19.76
C LEU A 148 2.26 2.04 19.27
N VAL A 149 3.29 2.28 18.43
CA VAL A 149 4.20 1.24 17.97
C VAL A 149 5.06 0.72 19.11
N ARG A 150 5.66 1.60 19.93
CA ARG A 150 6.48 1.24 21.08
C ARG A 150 5.75 0.33 22.09
N ASN A 151 4.44 0.53 22.24
CA ASN A 151 3.61 -0.28 23.13
C ASN A 151 3.16 -1.62 22.51
N SER A 152 3.59 -1.90 21.27
CA SER A 152 3.25 -3.11 20.53
C SER A 152 4.50 -3.95 20.27
N ALA A 153 4.68 -5.04 21.02
CA ALA A 153 5.89 -5.86 20.93
C ALA A 153 6.18 -6.38 19.51
N TRP A 154 5.15 -6.69 18.74
CA TRP A 154 5.29 -7.20 17.38
C TRP A 154 5.57 -6.11 16.32
N ARG A 155 5.27 -4.83 16.62
CA ARG A 155 5.54 -3.71 15.70
C ARG A 155 6.88 -3.02 15.99
N ASP A 156 7.28 -2.96 17.27
CA ASP A 156 8.52 -2.30 17.71
C ASP A 156 9.71 -3.27 17.63
N GLN A 157 9.94 -3.84 16.43
CA GLN A 157 11.04 -4.79 16.17
C GLN A 157 11.48 -4.76 14.70
N GLY A 158 12.60 -5.43 14.41
CA GLY A 158 13.12 -5.61 13.06
C GLY A 158 13.44 -4.28 12.37
N ALA A 159 12.94 -4.09 11.16
CA ALA A 159 13.18 -2.88 10.36
C ALA A 159 12.23 -1.70 10.69
N GLY A 160 11.45 -1.80 11.76
CA GLY A 160 10.64 -0.72 12.30
C GLY A 160 9.65 -0.11 11.30
N VAL A 161 9.78 1.20 11.05
CA VAL A 161 8.89 1.97 10.16
C VAL A 161 9.01 1.58 8.68
N LEU A 162 10.12 0.98 8.27
CA LEU A 162 10.38 0.66 6.86
C LEU A 162 9.32 -0.29 6.27
N PRO A 163 8.98 -1.44 6.86
CA PRO A 163 7.92 -2.29 6.33
C PRO A 163 6.53 -1.66 6.41
N ASP A 164 6.27 -0.78 7.36
CA ASP A 164 4.95 -0.17 7.53
C ASP A 164 4.71 0.97 6.54
N LEU A 165 5.45 2.07 6.63
CA LEU A 165 5.29 3.25 5.77
C LEU A 165 6.13 3.16 4.48
N GLY A 166 7.33 2.58 4.57
CA GLY A 166 8.23 2.47 3.43
C GLY A 166 7.70 1.54 2.34
N SER A 167 6.96 0.49 2.70
CA SER A 167 6.30 -0.37 1.71
C SER A 167 5.33 0.40 0.81
N HIS A 168 4.59 1.38 1.35
CA HIS A 168 3.75 2.27 0.57
C HIS A 168 4.55 3.14 -0.39
N LEU A 169 5.71 3.67 0.04
CA LEU A 169 6.57 4.50 -0.81
C LEU A 169 7.19 3.70 -1.95
N LEU A 170 7.68 2.49 -1.65
CA LEU A 170 8.22 1.56 -2.66
C LEU A 170 7.15 1.13 -3.66
N ASP A 171 5.96 0.78 -3.18
CA ASP A 171 4.83 0.43 -4.03
C ASP A 171 4.39 1.61 -4.92
N THR A 172 4.35 2.82 -4.37
CA THR A 172 4.05 4.04 -5.13
C THR A 172 5.07 4.29 -6.24
N ALA A 173 6.36 4.15 -5.93
CA ALA A 173 7.42 4.29 -6.92
C ALA A 173 7.30 3.22 -8.02
N LYS A 174 7.04 1.97 -7.66
CA LYS A 174 6.78 0.89 -8.62
C LYS A 174 5.53 1.16 -9.46
N PHE A 175 4.47 1.69 -8.86
CA PHE A 175 3.24 2.05 -9.56
C PHE A 175 3.46 3.12 -10.63
N TRP A 176 4.32 4.11 -10.37
CA TRP A 176 4.58 5.21 -11.30
C TRP A 176 5.65 4.89 -12.35
N PHE A 177 6.71 4.18 -11.96
CA PHE A 177 7.92 4.01 -12.78
C PHE A 177 8.16 2.57 -13.26
N GLY A 178 7.35 1.60 -12.84
CA GLY A 178 7.53 0.19 -13.18
C GLY A 178 8.54 -0.51 -12.25
N GLU A 179 9.30 -1.45 -12.80
CA GLU A 179 10.26 -2.22 -12.00
C GLU A 179 11.42 -1.34 -11.50
N LEU A 180 11.66 -1.43 -10.19
CA LEU A 180 12.62 -0.58 -9.48
C LEU A 180 13.87 -1.41 -9.27
N GLY A 181 14.46 -2.18 -9.67
CA GLY A 181 15.68 -2.91 -9.26
C GLY A 181 15.82 -3.07 -7.74
N ASN A 182 16.84 -3.77 -7.32
CA ASN A 182 17.12 -4.10 -5.90
C ASN A 182 18.32 -3.32 -5.34
N ASP A 183 18.63 -2.16 -5.88
CA ASP A 183 19.84 -1.39 -5.56
C ASP A 183 19.64 -0.28 -4.52
N PHE A 184 18.68 -0.46 -3.62
CA PHE A 184 18.46 0.47 -2.51
C PHE A 184 19.51 0.30 -1.42
N HIS A 185 19.84 1.42 -0.75
CA HIS A 185 20.67 1.44 0.44
C HIS A 185 20.04 2.34 1.50
N VAL A 186 20.33 2.03 2.75
CA VAL A 186 19.93 2.86 3.88
C VAL A 186 20.88 4.06 3.96
N VAL A 187 20.30 5.26 3.89
CA VAL A 187 21.01 6.53 4.09
C VAL A 187 21.09 6.83 5.60
N SER A 188 19.97 6.66 6.30
CA SER A 188 19.91 6.75 7.76
C SER A 188 18.82 5.86 8.32
N ALA A 189 19.03 5.35 9.54
CA ALA A 189 18.04 4.64 10.32
C ALA A 189 18.25 4.99 11.79
N ASN A 190 17.23 5.57 12.41
CA ASN A 190 17.32 6.13 13.75
C ASN A 190 16.19 5.55 14.64
N CYS A 191 16.53 5.34 15.90
CA CYS A 191 15.61 4.90 16.96
C CYS A 191 15.52 6.04 17.97
N PHE A 192 14.66 7.04 17.75
CA PHE A 192 14.53 8.20 18.61
C PHE A 192 13.63 7.92 19.82
N GLU A 193 12.48 7.29 19.60
CA GLU A 193 11.52 6.96 20.64
C GLU A 193 11.25 5.45 20.77
N ASN A 194 11.48 4.66 19.72
CA ASN A 194 11.21 3.23 19.67
C ASN A 194 12.50 2.41 19.78
N ARG A 195 12.39 1.10 19.99
CA ARG A 195 13.51 0.15 19.98
C ARG A 195 13.95 -0.17 18.55
N ALA A 196 12.97 -0.33 17.66
CA ALA A 196 13.20 -0.47 16.23
C ALA A 196 13.24 0.93 15.56
N PRO A 197 13.83 1.06 14.36
CA PRO A 197 13.90 2.35 13.67
C PRO A 197 12.52 2.98 13.50
N ASP A 198 12.37 4.21 14.01
CA ASP A 198 11.16 5.03 13.89
C ASP A 198 11.30 6.16 12.88
N HIS A 199 12.52 6.34 12.36
CA HIS A 199 12.85 7.20 11.24
C HIS A 199 13.86 6.52 10.33
N VAL A 200 13.54 6.39 9.03
CA VAL A 200 14.41 5.74 8.04
C VAL A 200 14.41 6.54 6.75
N VAL A 201 15.59 6.69 6.16
CA VAL A 201 15.77 7.19 4.79
C VAL A 201 16.48 6.14 3.97
N ILE A 202 15.91 5.77 2.83
CA ILE A 202 16.54 4.90 1.84
C ILE A 202 16.67 5.62 0.50
N ALA A 203 17.68 5.26 -0.27
CA ALA A 203 17.87 5.79 -1.62
C ALA A 203 18.31 4.72 -2.61
N SER A 204 17.96 4.90 -3.89
CA SER A 204 18.45 4.06 -4.98
C SER A 204 19.89 4.43 -5.35
N LYS A 205 20.74 3.43 -5.66
CA LYS A 205 22.15 3.66 -6.08
C LYS A 205 22.26 3.97 -7.58
N THR A 206 21.72 3.08 -8.41
CA THR A 206 21.90 3.13 -9.87
C THR A 206 20.61 3.35 -10.63
N THR A 207 19.46 2.96 -10.06
CA THR A 207 18.13 3.11 -10.68
C THR A 207 17.85 4.54 -11.15
N VAL A 208 17.23 4.68 -12.31
CA VAL A 208 16.74 5.96 -12.85
C VAL A 208 15.23 5.83 -13.01
N PRO A 209 14.47 6.75 -12.42
CA PRO A 209 14.88 7.97 -11.69
C PRO A 209 15.58 7.66 -10.36
N LYS A 210 16.44 8.58 -9.89
CA LYS A 210 16.98 8.51 -8.54
C LYS A 210 15.87 8.67 -7.53
N LEU A 211 15.70 7.68 -6.65
CA LEU A 211 14.68 7.66 -5.61
C LEU A 211 15.30 7.96 -4.25
N GLU A 212 14.66 8.81 -3.48
CA GLU A 212 14.95 9.08 -2.06
C GLU A 212 13.61 8.99 -1.32
N LEU A 213 13.50 8.03 -0.41
CA LEU A 213 12.28 7.69 0.31
C LEU A 213 12.54 7.85 1.80
N GLU A 214 11.80 8.75 2.42
CA GLU A 214 11.89 9.05 3.84
C GLU A 214 10.58 8.67 4.54
N MET A 215 10.68 7.92 5.62
CA MET A 215 9.55 7.47 6.42
C MET A 215 9.82 7.68 7.91
N THR A 216 8.77 8.11 8.65
CA THR A 216 8.90 8.36 10.09
C THR A 216 7.60 8.17 10.85
N LEU A 217 7.71 7.73 12.11
CA LEU A 217 6.60 7.72 13.07
C LEU A 217 6.55 9.00 13.93
N LEU A 218 7.40 9.99 13.64
CA LEU A 218 7.69 11.15 14.48
C LEU A 218 7.28 12.48 13.85
N SER A 219 6.32 12.48 12.93
CA SER A 219 5.85 13.73 12.32
C SER A 219 4.72 14.42 13.08
N TRP A 220 4.24 13.81 14.20
CA TRP A 220 3.17 14.27 15.09
C TRP A 220 1.83 14.58 14.42
N ARG A 221 1.83 14.67 13.13
CA ARG A 221 0.70 14.81 12.24
C ARG A 221 0.94 13.91 11.02
N ASN A 222 -0.13 13.32 10.49
CA ASN A 222 -0.04 12.62 9.22
C ASN A 222 0.43 13.58 8.12
N HIS A 223 1.50 13.21 7.42
CA HIS A 223 2.17 14.05 6.45
C HIS A 223 2.67 13.21 5.27
N PHE A 224 2.40 13.69 4.07
CA PHE A 224 2.92 13.10 2.84
C PHE A 224 3.37 14.21 1.89
N THR A 225 4.54 14.05 1.31
CA THR A 225 5.00 14.89 0.19
C THR A 225 5.68 14.05 -0.87
N CYS A 226 5.54 14.49 -2.11
CA CYS A 226 6.29 13.94 -3.23
C CYS A 226 6.76 15.06 -4.13
N ASP A 227 8.03 15.01 -4.55
CA ASP A 227 8.64 15.91 -5.50
C ASP A 227 9.29 15.10 -6.63
N VAL A 228 8.80 15.28 -7.86
CA VAL A 228 9.35 14.69 -9.08
C VAL A 228 10.06 15.80 -9.87
N PHE A 229 11.35 15.63 -10.13
CA PHE A 229 12.16 16.56 -10.92
C PHE A 229 12.57 15.89 -12.23
N ALA A 230 12.32 16.59 -13.35
CA ALA A 230 12.48 16.03 -14.67
C ALA A 230 13.04 17.07 -15.67
N GLU A 231 13.36 16.62 -16.87
CA GLU A 231 13.95 17.41 -17.93
C GLU A 231 13.09 18.62 -18.33
N ARG A 232 11.76 18.42 -18.44
CA ARG A 232 10.83 19.45 -18.93
C ARG A 232 10.02 20.13 -17.83
N GLY A 233 10.27 19.80 -16.57
CA GLY A 233 9.55 20.41 -15.47
C GLY A 233 9.62 19.61 -14.18
N SER A 234 8.65 19.86 -13.31
CA SER A 234 8.51 19.14 -12.05
C SER A 234 7.04 18.92 -11.69
N ALA A 235 6.77 17.87 -10.91
CA ALA A 235 5.44 17.62 -10.39
C ALA A 235 5.51 17.34 -8.88
N HIS A 236 4.51 17.82 -8.16
CA HIS A 236 4.51 17.80 -6.70
C HIS A 236 3.16 17.33 -6.17
N ILE A 237 3.18 16.53 -5.10
CA ILE A 237 2.00 16.17 -4.33
C ILE A 237 2.21 16.59 -2.89
N ARG A 238 1.18 17.17 -2.28
CA ARG A 238 1.15 17.55 -0.87
C ARG A 238 -0.11 16.99 -0.22
N SER A 239 0.05 16.22 0.86
CA SER A 239 -0.99 15.52 1.59
C SER A 239 -1.63 14.36 0.82
N LEU A 240 -2.47 13.60 1.50
CA LEU A 240 -3.34 12.54 0.96
C LEU A 240 -4.79 12.92 1.24
N CYS A 241 -5.74 12.49 0.39
CA CYS A 241 -7.15 12.85 0.51
C CYS A 241 -7.76 12.44 1.85
N LYS A 242 -7.31 11.34 2.44
CA LYS A 242 -7.78 10.86 3.76
C LYS A 242 -7.45 11.78 4.94
N TRP A 243 -6.63 12.81 4.76
CA TRP A 243 -6.20 13.72 5.83
C TRP A 243 -6.65 15.17 5.63
N GLY A 244 -7.50 15.42 4.66
CA GLY A 244 -8.00 16.75 4.29
C GLY A 244 -7.54 17.16 2.90
N PRO A 245 -7.35 18.46 2.64
CA PRO A 245 -6.96 18.92 1.32
C PRO A 245 -5.68 18.27 0.83
N THR A 246 -5.69 17.74 -0.39
CA THR A 246 -4.52 17.26 -1.10
C THR A 246 -4.28 18.10 -2.34
N THR A 247 -3.03 18.42 -2.63
CA THR A 247 -2.67 19.32 -3.76
C THR A 247 -1.72 18.61 -4.71
N PHE A 248 -2.01 18.73 -6.00
CA PHE A 248 -1.11 18.38 -7.09
C PHE A 248 -0.68 19.66 -7.80
N CYS A 249 0.63 19.78 -8.05
CA CYS A 249 1.18 20.91 -8.79
C CYS A 249 2.09 20.39 -9.90
N HIS A 250 1.90 20.88 -11.13
CA HIS A 250 2.77 20.63 -12.27
C HIS A 250 3.39 21.95 -12.74
N ARG A 251 4.72 21.97 -12.90
CA ARG A 251 5.48 23.12 -13.36
C ARG A 251 6.19 22.80 -14.66
N THR A 252 5.95 23.58 -15.69
CA THR A 252 6.64 23.45 -16.98
C THR A 252 7.89 24.29 -17.00
N ARG A 253 9.03 23.66 -17.29
CA ARG A 253 10.34 24.35 -17.34
C ARG A 253 10.39 25.39 -18.46
N VAL A 254 10.97 26.54 -18.14
CA VAL A 254 11.27 27.61 -19.10
C VAL A 254 12.77 27.79 -19.16
N LEU A 255 13.36 27.63 -20.34
CA LEU A 255 14.79 27.77 -20.56
C LEU A 255 15.17 29.25 -20.87
N PRO A 256 16.42 29.68 -20.52
CA PRO A 256 17.45 28.95 -19.76
C PRO A 256 17.15 28.85 -18.26
N SER A 257 16.38 29.79 -17.68
CA SER A 257 16.06 29.86 -16.25
C SER A 257 14.85 30.75 -15.96
N GLY A 258 13.87 30.78 -16.88
CA GLY A 258 12.65 31.55 -16.72
C GLY A 258 11.74 31.01 -15.63
N ARG A 259 10.81 31.83 -15.15
CA ARG A 259 9.78 31.41 -14.20
C ARG A 259 8.87 30.35 -14.87
N PRO A 260 8.73 29.14 -14.31
CA PRO A 260 7.87 28.13 -14.87
C PRO A 260 6.40 28.53 -14.81
N SER A 261 5.62 28.12 -15.79
CA SER A 261 4.17 28.07 -15.65
C SER A 261 3.79 27.00 -14.64
N GLU A 262 2.77 27.25 -13.85
CA GLU A 262 2.31 26.35 -12.79
C GLU A 262 0.82 26.05 -12.97
N GLU A 263 0.48 24.77 -12.97
CA GLU A 263 -0.88 24.26 -12.89
C GLU A 263 -1.04 23.57 -11.56
N SER A 264 -1.98 24.03 -10.73
CA SER A 264 -2.20 23.46 -9.39
C SER A 264 -3.66 23.09 -9.20
N VAL A 265 -3.90 21.92 -8.62
CA VAL A 265 -5.24 21.42 -8.31
C VAL A 265 -5.27 20.94 -6.88
N THR A 266 -6.20 21.48 -6.09
CA THR A 266 -6.47 21.04 -4.71
C THR A 266 -7.81 20.32 -4.66
N LEU A 267 -7.82 19.13 -4.05
CA LEU A 267 -9.02 18.34 -3.82
C LEU A 267 -9.34 18.30 -2.33
N VAL A 268 -10.63 18.48 -2.01
CA VAL A 268 -11.19 18.29 -0.68
C VAL A 268 -12.31 17.29 -0.80
N GLN A 269 -12.06 16.07 -0.38
CA GLN A 269 -13.00 14.96 -0.52
C GLN A 269 -12.74 13.89 0.55
N GLU A 270 -13.70 13.03 0.78
CA GLU A 270 -13.52 11.81 1.57
C GLU A 270 -12.54 10.85 0.89
N ASP A 271 -11.96 9.95 1.68
CA ASP A 271 -11.02 8.94 1.20
C ASP A 271 -11.72 7.88 0.32
N PRO A 272 -11.54 7.89 -1.01
CA PRO A 272 -12.15 6.92 -1.90
C PRO A 272 -11.32 5.63 -2.04
N THR A 273 -10.09 5.60 -1.50
CA THR A 273 -9.06 4.63 -1.87
C THR A 273 -9.44 3.20 -1.51
N TRP A 274 -10.09 2.99 -0.38
CA TRP A 274 -10.51 1.66 0.08
C TRP A 274 -11.62 1.07 -0.77
N ALA A 275 -12.61 1.88 -1.13
CA ALA A 275 -13.72 1.46 -1.98
C ALA A 275 -13.24 1.17 -3.41
N LEU A 276 -12.37 2.05 -3.96
CA LEU A 276 -11.80 1.88 -5.30
C LEU A 276 -10.88 0.65 -5.36
N GLU A 277 -10.06 0.42 -4.33
CA GLU A 277 -9.22 -0.78 -4.25
C GLU A 277 -10.06 -2.07 -4.20
N TYR A 278 -11.11 -2.08 -3.39
CA TYR A 278 -12.00 -3.24 -3.32
C TYR A 278 -12.74 -3.46 -4.64
N ALA A 279 -13.23 -2.40 -5.29
CA ALA A 279 -13.82 -2.50 -6.62
C ALA A 279 -12.84 -3.05 -7.66
N HIS A 280 -11.56 -2.63 -7.61
CA HIS A 280 -10.50 -3.17 -8.47
C HIS A 280 -10.23 -4.66 -8.20
N PHE A 281 -10.26 -5.09 -6.94
CA PHE A 281 -10.07 -6.49 -6.59
C PHE A 281 -11.21 -7.39 -7.11
N ARG A 282 -12.44 -6.88 -7.14
CA ARG A 282 -13.62 -7.61 -7.61
C ARG A 282 -13.65 -7.85 -9.13
N ASN A 283 -13.03 -6.97 -9.92
CA ASN A 283 -12.99 -6.99 -11.39
C ASN A 283 -11.76 -7.74 -11.92
#